data_b0da42fa2b26e862e41149aaa6b5e9bb
#
_entry.id   b0da42fa2b26e862e41149aaa6b5e9bb
#
_cell.length_a   1.000
_cell.length_b   1.000
_cell.length_c   1.000
_cell.angle_alpha   90.00
_cell.angle_beta   90.00
_cell.angle_gamma   90.00
#
_symmetry.space_group_name_H-M   'P 1'
#
loop_
_entity.id
_entity.type
_entity.pdbx_description
1 polymer ?
#
loop_
_entity_poly.entity_id
_entity_poly.type
_entity_poly.pdbx_seq_one_letter_code
_entity_poly.pdbx_strand_id
1 'polypeptide(L)'
;MKGIIVLITLALATSSNNFLRNLEVVTVSAASGAGCFTAIPSITLTGRIATTPAEVAARLTLKSGDNTITLNCASKQIAAADTQYPCTYTAPQTAPKFGEYTIDSVTEVTTTTGTTFTLSDTVKGLKYNYVEAYTVKATQSKASQEVDSKSDDKKTFTVELDDTPSAVNFFSDSAATKKISCSVANKVATCTPTSTEMEDGKSYDIYSKAGCADATKTGVNVKYSGSSFVAFSKYAMIVAALFLF
;
A
#
# COMPACT_ATOMS: atom_id res chain seq x y z
N MET A 1 55.21 3.33 49.25
CA MET A 1 54.49 4.04 48.20
C MET A 1 54.55 3.39 46.77
N LYS A 2 55.04 2.15 46.58
CA LYS A 2 55.14 1.49 45.29
C LYS A 2 53.93 0.56 44.97
N GLY A 3 53.07 0.22 45.94
CA GLY A 3 51.95 -0.71 45.72
C GLY A 3 50.68 -0.07 45.23
N ILE A 4 50.48 1.24 45.42
CA ILE A 4 49.25 1.94 45.06
C ILE A 4 49.20 2.28 43.57
N ILE A 5 50.32 2.47 42.88
CA ILE A 5 50.43 2.82 41.48
C ILE A 5 50.07 1.62 40.58
N VAL A 6 50.40 0.39 41.03
CA VAL A 6 50.10 -0.82 40.24
C VAL A 6 48.60 -1.15 40.24
N LEU A 7 47.89 -0.87 41.34
CA LEU A 7 46.43 -1.09 41.41
C LEU A 7 45.65 -0.09 40.57
N ILE A 8 46.13 1.17 40.47
CA ILE A 8 45.46 2.21 39.66
C ILE A 8 45.65 1.93 38.15
N THR A 9 46.80 1.44 37.74
CA THR A 9 47.04 1.06 36.33
C THR A 9 46.24 -0.18 35.92
N LEU A 10 46.04 -1.14 36.82
CA LEU A 10 45.23 -2.33 36.52
C LEU A 10 43.72 -1.98 36.43
N ALA A 11 43.24 -1.08 37.31
CA ALA A 11 41.85 -0.60 37.25
C ALA A 11 41.56 0.25 36.03
N LEU A 12 42.52 1.04 35.57
CA LEU A 12 42.38 1.79 34.33
C LEU A 12 42.43 0.89 33.06
N ALA A 13 43.25 -0.17 33.07
CA ALA A 13 43.34 -1.12 31.98
C ALA A 13 42.05 -1.98 31.87
N THR A 14 41.41 -2.33 32.96
CA THR A 14 40.12 -3.05 32.94
C THR A 14 38.94 -2.14 32.63
N SER A 15 39.01 -0.86 32.98
CA SER A 15 37.99 0.13 32.62
C SER A 15 38.05 0.52 31.12
N SER A 16 39.25 0.61 30.54
CA SER A 16 39.40 0.96 29.11
C SER A 16 38.99 -0.17 28.17
N ASN A 17 39.07 -1.43 28.58
CA ASN A 17 38.60 -2.56 27.76
C ASN A 17 37.07 -2.64 27.64
N ASN A 18 36.33 -2.02 28.56
CA ASN A 18 34.87 -1.91 28.43
C ASN A 18 34.42 -0.67 27.62
N PHE A 19 35.31 0.28 27.35
CA PHE A 19 34.99 1.52 26.64
C PHE A 19 35.23 1.43 25.12
N LEU A 20 36.02 0.46 24.68
CA LEU A 20 36.21 0.14 23.26
C LEU A 20 35.41 -1.10 22.89
N ARG A 21 34.11 -1.12 23.21
CA ARG A 21 33.20 -2.01 22.48
C ARG A 21 33.21 -1.52 21.04
N ASN A 22 33.76 -2.31 20.13
CA ASN A 22 33.69 -2.04 18.72
C ASN A 22 32.18 -1.86 18.38
N LEU A 23 31.79 -0.63 18.07
CA LEU A 23 30.47 -0.38 17.50
C LEU A 23 30.40 -1.19 16.20
N GLU A 24 29.71 -2.31 16.25
CA GLU A 24 29.52 -3.13 15.06
C GLU A 24 28.53 -2.45 14.16
N VAL A 25 28.88 -2.29 12.89
CA VAL A 25 28.02 -1.68 11.88
C VAL A 25 27.53 -2.74 10.92
N VAL A 26 26.22 -2.97 10.91
CA VAL A 26 25.55 -3.81 9.91
C VAL A 26 25.09 -2.93 8.75
N THR A 27 25.64 -3.17 7.58
CA THR A 27 25.17 -2.52 6.35
C THR A 27 24.04 -3.35 5.73
N VAL A 28 22.85 -2.77 5.61
CA VAL A 28 21.70 -3.36 4.92
C VAL A 28 21.69 -2.88 3.48
N SER A 29 21.98 -3.79 2.55
CA SER A 29 22.13 -3.51 1.11
C SER A 29 20.87 -3.77 0.30
N ALA A 30 19.98 -4.67 0.75
CA ALA A 30 18.72 -4.99 0.11
C ALA A 30 17.62 -5.34 1.11
N ALA A 31 16.38 -5.21 0.69
CA ALA A 31 15.20 -5.68 1.41
C ALA A 31 14.17 -6.22 0.40
N SER A 32 13.47 -7.29 0.79
CA SER A 32 12.41 -7.91 -0.02
C SER A 32 11.03 -7.33 0.28
N GLY A 33 10.01 -7.78 -0.46
CA GLY A 33 8.60 -7.53 -0.16
C GLY A 33 8.07 -6.15 -0.52
N ALA A 34 8.87 -5.30 -1.19
CA ALA A 34 8.36 -4.03 -1.72
C ALA A 34 7.24 -4.26 -2.74
N GLY A 35 6.20 -3.43 -2.72
CA GLY A 35 5.05 -3.55 -3.61
C GLY A 35 3.73 -3.27 -2.93
N CYS A 36 2.66 -3.85 -3.47
CA CYS A 36 1.30 -3.71 -3.00
C CYS A 36 0.83 -4.94 -2.22
N PHE A 37 0.22 -4.77 -1.06
CA PHE A 37 -0.24 -5.89 -0.21
C PHE A 37 -1.44 -5.49 0.65
N THR A 38 -2.28 -6.49 0.92
CA THR A 38 -3.47 -6.38 1.78
C THR A 38 -3.23 -6.92 3.20
N ALA A 39 -2.11 -7.62 3.40
CA ALA A 39 -1.63 -8.06 4.71
C ALA A 39 -0.14 -7.73 4.80
N ILE A 40 0.33 -7.28 5.95
CA ILE A 40 1.73 -6.86 6.11
C ILE A 40 2.65 -8.06 5.84
N PRO A 41 3.55 -7.99 4.84
CA PRO A 41 4.40 -9.09 4.45
C PRO A 41 5.55 -9.28 5.45
N SER A 42 6.15 -10.47 5.45
CA SER A 42 7.49 -10.65 5.98
C SER A 42 8.50 -9.96 5.06
N ILE A 43 9.43 -9.21 5.64
CA ILE A 43 10.49 -8.51 4.91
C ILE A 43 11.82 -9.18 5.25
N THR A 44 12.54 -9.65 4.23
CA THR A 44 13.89 -10.19 4.41
C THR A 44 14.89 -9.10 4.08
N LEU A 45 15.70 -8.70 5.07
CA LEU A 45 16.82 -7.80 4.89
C LEU A 45 18.04 -8.60 4.45
N THR A 46 18.86 -8.04 3.55
CA THR A 46 20.19 -8.54 3.27
C THR A 46 21.19 -7.64 3.97
N GLY A 47 21.87 -8.17 4.97
CA GLY A 47 22.82 -7.44 5.79
C GLY A 47 24.19 -8.10 5.81
N ARG A 48 25.23 -7.29 6.00
CA ARG A 48 26.61 -7.75 6.22
C ARG A 48 27.30 -6.91 7.30
N ILE A 49 28.21 -7.51 8.01
CA ILE A 49 29.07 -6.87 8.99
C ILE A 49 30.51 -6.83 8.47
N ALA A 50 31.23 -5.76 8.79
CA ALA A 50 32.61 -5.60 8.28
C ALA A 50 33.67 -6.36 9.07
N THR A 51 33.33 -6.78 10.28
CA THR A 51 34.28 -7.37 11.26
C THR A 51 33.90 -8.83 11.59
N THR A 52 33.78 -9.12 12.86
CA THR A 52 33.48 -10.47 13.37
C THR A 52 31.99 -10.77 13.25
N PRO A 53 31.59 -11.97 12.82
CA PRO A 53 30.17 -12.34 12.80
C PRO A 53 29.53 -12.15 14.18
N ALA A 54 28.38 -11.46 14.22
CA ALA A 54 27.67 -11.18 15.45
C ALA A 54 26.22 -11.69 15.39
N GLU A 55 25.73 -12.20 16.51
CA GLU A 55 24.32 -12.57 16.64
C GLU A 55 23.50 -11.36 17.05
N VAL A 56 22.59 -10.94 16.18
CA VAL A 56 21.82 -9.69 16.34
C VAL A 56 20.33 -9.97 16.19
N ALA A 57 19.56 -9.47 17.15
CA ALA A 57 18.11 -9.34 17.05
C ALA A 57 17.78 -7.88 16.77
N ALA A 58 16.94 -7.61 15.80
CA ALA A 58 16.64 -6.24 15.38
C ALA A 58 15.12 -5.98 15.24
N ARG A 59 14.81 -4.72 15.14
CA ARG A 59 13.47 -4.21 14.85
C ARG A 59 13.54 -3.35 13.60
N LEU A 60 12.76 -3.73 12.59
CA LEU A 60 12.58 -2.96 11.37
C LEU A 60 11.36 -2.06 11.53
N THR A 61 11.51 -0.77 11.28
CA THR A 61 10.41 0.21 11.31
C THR A 61 10.13 0.72 9.90
N LEU A 62 8.88 0.57 9.46
CA LEU A 62 8.33 1.22 8.28
C LEU A 62 7.55 2.45 8.71
N LYS A 63 7.59 3.53 7.91
CA LYS A 63 6.96 4.81 8.24
C LYS A 63 6.18 5.39 7.07
N SER A 64 5.00 5.97 7.40
CA SER A 64 4.12 6.71 6.49
C SER A 64 3.57 7.93 7.23
N GLY A 65 4.19 9.11 7.07
CA GLY A 65 3.90 10.25 7.93
C GLY A 65 4.12 9.92 9.42
N ASP A 66 3.10 10.06 10.24
CA ASP A 66 3.13 9.72 11.68
C ASP A 66 2.79 8.25 11.97
N ASN A 67 2.40 7.48 10.96
CA ASN A 67 2.06 6.07 11.14
C ASN A 67 3.29 5.18 11.00
N THR A 68 3.40 4.18 11.85
CA THR A 68 4.52 3.22 11.85
C THR A 68 4.03 1.79 11.81
N ILE A 69 4.77 0.94 11.09
CA ILE A 69 4.64 -0.51 11.15
C ILE A 69 5.98 -1.05 11.63
N THR A 70 5.95 -1.88 12.66
CA THR A 70 7.14 -2.47 13.24
C THR A 70 7.17 -3.97 12.99
N LEU A 71 8.29 -4.46 12.44
CA LEU A 71 8.55 -5.88 12.25
C LEU A 71 9.68 -6.32 13.17
N ASN A 72 9.54 -7.48 13.79
CA ASN A 72 10.57 -8.07 14.63
C ASN A 72 11.43 -9.00 13.79
N CYS A 73 12.72 -8.75 13.76
CA CYS A 73 13.71 -9.61 13.13
C CYS A 73 14.27 -10.55 14.20
N ALA A 74 14.12 -11.85 14.01
CA ALA A 74 14.63 -12.84 14.96
C ALA A 74 16.16 -12.76 15.09
N SER A 75 16.69 -13.15 16.25
CA SER A 75 18.12 -13.23 16.44
C SER A 75 18.77 -14.13 15.40
N LYS A 76 19.80 -13.61 14.72
CA LYS A 76 20.53 -14.31 13.69
C LYS A 76 21.97 -13.84 13.65
N GLN A 77 22.88 -14.77 13.40
CA GLN A 77 24.28 -14.44 13.17
C GLN A 77 24.44 -13.79 11.79
N ILE A 78 24.94 -12.54 11.78
CA ILE A 78 25.27 -11.78 10.58
C ILE A 78 26.76 -11.92 10.35
N ALA A 79 27.16 -12.28 9.12
CA ALA A 79 28.54 -12.51 8.73
C ALA A 79 29.11 -11.38 7.88
N ALA A 80 30.40 -11.44 7.55
CA ALA A 80 31.04 -10.53 6.61
C ALA A 80 30.54 -10.73 5.16
N ALA A 81 29.93 -11.88 4.84
CA ALA A 81 29.19 -12.13 3.61
C ALA A 81 27.74 -11.69 3.78
N ASP A 82 27.06 -11.48 2.65
CA ASP A 82 25.65 -11.12 2.65
C ASP A 82 24.81 -12.20 3.34
N THR A 83 24.10 -11.80 4.38
CA THR A 83 23.25 -12.65 5.20
C THR A 83 21.80 -12.23 5.09
N GLN A 84 20.91 -13.18 4.81
CA GLN A 84 19.47 -12.91 4.79
C GLN A 84 18.92 -12.91 6.22
N TYR A 85 18.16 -11.87 6.55
CA TYR A 85 17.68 -11.58 7.89
C TYR A 85 16.17 -11.34 7.87
N PRO A 86 15.36 -12.36 8.15
CA PRO A 86 13.91 -12.26 8.06
C PRO A 86 13.31 -11.47 9.21
N CYS A 87 12.42 -10.52 8.87
CA CYS A 87 11.65 -9.71 9.80
C CYS A 87 10.16 -9.99 9.60
N THR A 88 9.44 -10.27 10.68
CA THR A 88 8.03 -10.61 10.65
C THR A 88 7.20 -9.59 11.43
N TYR A 89 6.02 -9.30 10.93
CA TYR A 89 5.06 -8.47 11.63
C TYR A 89 4.37 -9.27 12.72
N THR A 90 4.35 -8.71 13.93
CA THR A 90 3.52 -9.22 15.02
C THR A 90 2.44 -8.18 15.27
N ALA A 91 1.19 -8.55 15.10
CA ALA A 91 0.06 -7.64 15.21
C ALA A 91 0.07 -6.92 16.57
N PRO A 92 0.10 -5.59 16.58
CA PRO A 92 -0.08 -4.80 17.78
C PRO A 92 -1.56 -4.77 18.16
N GLN A 93 -1.88 -4.18 19.31
CA GLN A 93 -3.27 -3.95 19.71
C GLN A 93 -4.03 -3.01 18.76
N THR A 94 -3.33 -2.11 18.08
CA THR A 94 -3.91 -1.19 17.08
C THR A 94 -3.43 -1.59 15.69
N ALA A 95 -4.37 -1.85 14.77
CA ALA A 95 -4.06 -2.15 13.38
C ALA A 95 -3.37 -0.94 12.71
N PRO A 96 -2.32 -1.18 11.88
CA PRO A 96 -1.71 -0.12 11.10
C PRO A 96 -2.69 0.52 10.12
N LYS A 97 -2.51 1.79 9.83
CA LYS A 97 -3.32 2.49 8.81
C LYS A 97 -2.87 2.09 7.41
N PHE A 98 -3.81 2.10 6.46
CA PHE A 98 -3.51 1.93 5.05
C PHE A 98 -2.69 3.11 4.54
N GLY A 99 -1.77 2.86 3.63
CA GLY A 99 -0.91 3.90 3.05
C GLY A 99 0.38 3.37 2.43
N GLU A 100 1.16 4.28 1.86
CA GLU A 100 2.49 4.01 1.36
C GLU A 100 3.52 4.19 2.48
N TYR A 101 4.28 3.15 2.75
CA TYR A 101 5.34 3.10 3.76
C TYR A 101 6.71 2.98 3.10
N THR A 102 7.72 3.53 3.76
CA THR A 102 9.14 3.33 3.44
C THR A 102 9.88 2.79 4.66
N ILE A 103 11.03 2.15 4.45
CA ILE A 103 11.88 1.75 5.56
C ILE A 103 12.49 3.02 6.19
N ASP A 104 12.16 3.26 7.47
CA ASP A 104 12.66 4.37 8.25
C ASP A 104 13.97 4.02 8.96
N SER A 105 13.95 2.89 9.68
CA SER A 105 15.10 2.48 10.50
C SER A 105 15.12 0.97 10.76
N VAL A 106 16.30 0.49 11.05
CA VAL A 106 16.55 -0.81 11.67
C VAL A 106 17.33 -0.56 12.97
N THR A 107 16.84 -1.07 14.08
CA THR A 107 17.45 -0.88 15.40
C THR A 107 17.71 -2.21 16.09
N GLU A 108 18.77 -2.31 16.83
CA GLU A 108 19.04 -3.48 17.69
C GLU A 108 18.01 -3.57 18.82
N VAL A 109 17.53 -4.78 19.12
CA VAL A 109 16.55 -5.02 20.18
C VAL A 109 17.27 -5.26 21.52
N THR A 110 18.43 -5.91 21.49
CA THR A 110 19.25 -6.19 22.69
C THR A 110 20.46 -5.27 22.69
N THR A 111 20.54 -4.37 23.65
CA THR A 111 21.61 -3.37 23.77
C THR A 111 22.97 -3.96 24.21
N THR A 112 23.17 -5.27 24.12
CA THR A 112 24.37 -5.95 24.63
C THR A 112 25.59 -5.82 23.74
N THR A 113 25.39 -5.63 22.42
CA THR A 113 26.49 -5.54 21.44
C THR A 113 26.77 -4.12 20.97
N GLY A 114 25.80 -3.21 21.07
CA GLY A 114 25.92 -1.83 20.55
C GLY A 114 25.94 -1.77 19.02
N THR A 115 25.28 -2.72 18.37
CA THR A 115 25.21 -2.80 16.89
C THR A 115 24.42 -1.63 16.33
N THR A 116 24.96 -0.97 15.32
CA THR A 116 24.26 0.06 14.53
C THR A 116 23.94 -0.46 13.15
N PHE A 117 22.80 -0.04 12.60
CA PHE A 117 22.39 -0.41 11.25
C PHE A 117 22.48 0.78 10.31
N THR A 118 23.12 0.57 9.17
CA THR A 118 23.19 1.54 8.07
C THR A 118 22.37 1.03 6.90
N LEU A 119 21.42 1.82 6.41
CA LEU A 119 20.57 1.47 5.28
C LEU A 119 21.12 2.09 4.01
N SER A 120 21.25 1.30 2.93
CA SER A 120 21.56 1.84 1.61
C SER A 120 20.41 2.72 1.08
N ASP A 121 20.70 3.64 0.17
CA ASP A 121 19.67 4.49 -0.44
C ASP A 121 18.65 3.68 -1.24
N THR A 122 19.07 2.57 -1.83
CA THR A 122 18.17 1.62 -2.51
C THR A 122 17.13 1.06 -1.53
N VAL A 123 17.55 0.68 -0.32
CA VAL A 123 16.65 0.15 0.72
C VAL A 123 15.68 1.22 1.24
N LYS A 124 16.16 2.44 1.47
CA LYS A 124 15.33 3.58 1.89
C LYS A 124 14.28 3.97 0.84
N GLY A 125 14.59 3.78 -0.45
CA GLY A 125 13.71 4.08 -1.58
C GLY A 125 12.61 3.06 -1.83
N LEU A 126 12.62 1.90 -1.16
CA LEU A 126 11.61 0.86 -1.35
C LEU A 126 10.25 1.29 -0.82
N LYS A 127 9.20 1.01 -1.61
CA LYS A 127 7.81 1.37 -1.31
C LYS A 127 7.01 0.13 -0.91
N TYR A 128 6.34 0.21 0.22
CA TYR A 128 5.49 -0.82 0.80
C TYR A 128 4.07 -0.25 0.91
N ASN A 129 3.21 -0.60 -0.05
CA ASN A 129 1.86 -0.04 -0.13
C ASN A 129 0.86 -0.95 0.55
N TYR A 130 0.50 -0.62 1.80
CA TYR A 130 -0.51 -1.33 2.56
C TYR A 130 -1.89 -0.81 2.18
N VAL A 131 -2.71 -1.66 1.57
CA VAL A 131 -4.04 -1.31 1.09
C VAL A 131 -5.12 -2.14 1.78
N GLU A 132 -6.32 -1.58 1.83
CA GLU A 132 -7.47 -2.26 2.40
C GLU A 132 -7.85 -3.50 1.57
N ALA A 133 -8.01 -4.65 2.22
CA ALA A 133 -8.61 -5.81 1.61
C ALA A 133 -10.12 -5.57 1.45
N TYR A 134 -10.66 -5.91 0.30
CA TYR A 134 -12.10 -5.90 0.05
C TYR A 134 -12.48 -7.04 -0.88
N THR A 135 -13.72 -7.44 -0.84
CA THR A 135 -14.27 -8.47 -1.73
C THR A 135 -15.51 -7.93 -2.43
N VAL A 136 -15.50 -8.00 -3.76
CA VAL A 136 -16.70 -7.77 -4.58
C VAL A 136 -17.57 -9.01 -4.48
N LYS A 137 -18.86 -8.82 -4.21
CA LYS A 137 -19.80 -9.94 -4.12
C LYS A 137 -19.81 -10.73 -5.42
N ALA A 138 -19.59 -12.04 -5.35
CA ALA A 138 -19.42 -12.91 -6.51
C ALA A 138 -20.66 -12.91 -7.44
N THR A 139 -21.86 -12.76 -6.87
CA THR A 139 -23.12 -12.65 -7.62
C THR A 139 -23.77 -11.32 -7.30
N GLN A 140 -23.79 -10.42 -8.27
CA GLN A 140 -24.45 -9.13 -8.17
C GLN A 140 -25.96 -9.29 -8.37
N SER A 141 -26.78 -8.69 -7.49
CA SER A 141 -28.25 -8.72 -7.65
C SER A 141 -28.72 -7.96 -8.90
N LYS A 142 -27.93 -6.99 -9.34
CA LYS A 142 -28.13 -6.20 -10.57
C LYS A 142 -26.86 -6.23 -11.41
N ALA A 143 -26.62 -7.35 -12.10
CA ALA A 143 -25.42 -7.51 -12.94
C ALA A 143 -25.47 -6.64 -14.22
N SER A 144 -26.66 -6.31 -14.73
CA SER A 144 -26.84 -5.39 -15.88
C SER A 144 -27.68 -4.21 -15.43
N GLN A 145 -27.19 -3.00 -15.64
CA GLN A 145 -27.83 -1.76 -15.21
C GLN A 145 -27.79 -0.72 -16.34
N GLU A 146 -28.80 0.15 -16.37
CA GLU A 146 -28.83 1.30 -17.26
C GLU A 146 -28.71 2.58 -16.45
N VAL A 147 -27.84 3.49 -16.92
CA VAL A 147 -27.67 4.82 -16.36
C VAL A 147 -28.06 5.84 -17.41
N ASP A 148 -28.95 6.75 -17.05
CA ASP A 148 -29.33 7.90 -17.84
C ASP A 148 -29.00 9.18 -17.04
N SER A 149 -27.99 9.89 -17.49
CA SER A 149 -27.50 11.10 -16.80
C SER A 149 -28.54 12.23 -16.71
N LYS A 150 -29.64 12.13 -17.46
CA LYS A 150 -30.73 13.14 -17.47
C LYS A 150 -31.92 12.73 -16.62
N SER A 151 -32.06 11.47 -16.31
CA SER A 151 -33.14 10.96 -15.46
C SER A 151 -32.71 11.01 -14.02
N ASP A 152 -33.39 11.76 -13.17
CA ASP A 152 -33.05 11.85 -11.75
C ASP A 152 -33.09 10.48 -11.05
N ASP A 153 -33.94 9.58 -11.51
CA ASP A 153 -34.13 8.24 -10.96
C ASP A 153 -33.07 7.20 -11.48
N LYS A 154 -32.33 7.52 -12.54
CA LYS A 154 -31.40 6.59 -13.22
C LYS A 154 -29.98 7.13 -13.35
N LYS A 155 -29.59 8.12 -12.54
CA LYS A 155 -28.24 8.72 -12.59
C LYS A 155 -27.14 7.82 -12.05
N THR A 156 -27.49 6.77 -11.32
CA THR A 156 -26.54 5.95 -10.58
C THR A 156 -26.69 4.47 -10.90
N PHE A 157 -25.59 3.75 -10.73
CA PHE A 157 -25.58 2.28 -10.64
C PHE A 157 -24.99 1.83 -9.33
N THR A 158 -25.16 0.56 -8.99
CA THR A 158 -24.67 -0.02 -7.75
C THR A 158 -23.77 -1.22 -7.98
N VAL A 159 -22.77 -1.38 -7.10
CA VAL A 159 -21.93 -2.58 -7.00
C VAL A 159 -22.02 -3.10 -5.58
N GLU A 160 -22.37 -4.37 -5.41
CA GLU A 160 -22.45 -5.02 -4.11
C GLU A 160 -21.08 -5.56 -3.69
N LEU A 161 -20.74 -5.38 -2.42
CA LEU A 161 -19.50 -5.81 -1.80
C LEU A 161 -19.83 -6.76 -0.62
N ASP A 162 -18.88 -7.60 -0.26
CA ASP A 162 -19.01 -8.42 0.96
C ASP A 162 -18.63 -7.61 2.22
N ASP A 163 -17.88 -6.52 2.03
CA ASP A 163 -17.38 -5.61 3.07
C ASP A 163 -17.79 -4.16 2.80
N THR A 164 -17.50 -3.27 3.75
CA THR A 164 -17.66 -1.82 3.57
C THR A 164 -16.29 -1.14 3.59
N PRO A 165 -15.49 -1.24 2.49
CA PRO A 165 -14.16 -0.67 2.43
C PRO A 165 -14.21 0.87 2.38
N SER A 166 -13.18 1.50 2.98
CA SER A 166 -13.06 2.95 3.02
C SER A 166 -12.31 3.54 1.81
N ALA A 167 -11.55 2.73 1.07
CA ALA A 167 -10.59 3.20 0.08
C ALA A 167 -10.65 2.45 -1.27
N VAL A 168 -11.81 1.90 -1.64
CA VAL A 168 -12.00 1.29 -2.96
C VAL A 168 -12.43 2.32 -4.00
N ASN A 169 -11.89 2.23 -5.21
CA ASN A 169 -12.26 3.05 -6.36
C ASN A 169 -12.86 2.18 -7.47
N PHE A 170 -13.76 2.76 -8.26
CA PHE A 170 -14.42 2.10 -9.37
C PHE A 170 -14.08 2.77 -10.70
N PHE A 171 -14.02 1.99 -11.78
CA PHE A 171 -13.55 2.43 -13.09
C PHE A 171 -14.39 1.79 -14.19
N SER A 172 -14.52 2.50 -15.32
CA SER A 172 -15.19 2.00 -16.54
C SER A 172 -14.22 1.32 -17.52
N ASP A 173 -12.95 1.15 -17.14
CA ASP A 173 -11.93 0.51 -17.96
C ASP A 173 -11.03 -0.40 -17.13
N SER A 174 -10.49 -1.47 -17.73
CA SER A 174 -9.60 -2.43 -17.07
C SER A 174 -8.23 -1.85 -16.70
N ALA A 175 -7.82 -0.77 -17.38
CA ALA A 175 -6.57 -0.06 -17.06
C ALA A 175 -6.70 0.85 -15.85
N ALA A 176 -7.91 1.00 -15.27
CA ALA A 176 -8.22 1.86 -14.14
C ALA A 176 -7.80 3.33 -14.34
N THR A 177 -8.04 3.85 -15.54
CA THR A 177 -7.75 5.25 -15.90
C THR A 177 -8.98 6.14 -15.81
N LYS A 178 -10.18 5.58 -16.08
CA LYS A 178 -11.46 6.30 -16.06
C LYS A 178 -12.19 6.05 -14.74
N LYS A 179 -11.79 6.78 -13.70
CA LYS A 179 -12.34 6.65 -12.35
C LYS A 179 -13.73 7.25 -12.27
N ILE A 180 -14.68 6.49 -11.72
CA ILE A 180 -16.07 6.88 -11.48
C ILE A 180 -16.21 7.37 -10.03
N SER A 181 -17.00 8.43 -9.84
CA SER A 181 -17.34 8.91 -8.49
C SER A 181 -18.34 7.96 -7.82
N CYS A 182 -17.94 7.34 -6.71
CA CYS A 182 -18.76 6.40 -5.96
C CYS A 182 -18.71 6.71 -4.46
N SER A 183 -19.80 6.41 -3.76
CA SER A 183 -19.86 6.35 -2.31
C SER A 183 -20.15 4.91 -1.87
N VAL A 184 -19.46 4.44 -0.83
CA VAL A 184 -19.66 3.09 -0.27
C VAL A 184 -20.36 3.19 1.07
N ALA A 185 -21.50 2.52 1.19
CA ALA A 185 -22.24 2.42 2.44
C ALA A 185 -22.97 1.07 2.50
N ASN A 186 -23.03 0.45 3.68
CA ASN A 186 -23.77 -0.81 3.90
C ASN A 186 -23.43 -1.90 2.86
N LYS A 187 -22.16 -2.06 2.53
CA LYS A 187 -21.67 -3.04 1.53
C LYS A 187 -22.15 -2.79 0.10
N VAL A 188 -22.58 -1.59 -0.21
CA VAL A 188 -22.98 -1.18 -1.55
C VAL A 188 -22.24 0.08 -1.95
N ALA A 189 -21.58 0.01 -3.10
CA ALA A 189 -21.06 1.20 -3.77
C ALA A 189 -22.16 1.76 -4.67
N THR A 190 -22.51 3.02 -4.47
CA THR A 190 -23.41 3.79 -5.37
C THR A 190 -22.56 4.74 -6.19
N CYS A 191 -22.57 4.56 -7.50
CA CYS A 191 -21.68 5.22 -8.44
C CYS A 191 -22.45 6.13 -9.40
N THR A 192 -21.93 7.33 -9.62
CA THR A 192 -22.52 8.35 -10.54
C THR A 192 -21.49 8.63 -11.64
N PRO A 193 -21.61 7.99 -12.81
CA PRO A 193 -20.71 8.25 -13.94
C PRO A 193 -21.06 9.56 -14.65
N THR A 194 -20.06 10.13 -15.32
CA THR A 194 -20.22 11.27 -16.22
C THR A 194 -19.87 10.88 -17.66
N SER A 195 -20.10 11.78 -18.61
CA SER A 195 -19.74 11.58 -20.03
C SER A 195 -18.22 11.53 -20.26
N THR A 196 -17.40 11.87 -19.27
CA THR A 196 -15.94 11.75 -19.36
C THR A 196 -15.46 10.35 -19.03
N GLU A 197 -16.17 9.62 -18.16
CA GLU A 197 -15.85 8.24 -17.82
C GLU A 197 -16.54 7.23 -18.75
N MET A 198 -17.77 7.56 -19.24
CA MET A 198 -18.58 6.69 -20.09
C MET A 198 -19.15 7.44 -21.28
N GLU A 199 -18.95 6.91 -22.48
CA GLU A 199 -19.50 7.47 -23.71
C GLU A 199 -20.96 7.05 -23.90
N ASP A 200 -21.75 7.94 -24.46
CA ASP A 200 -23.16 7.73 -24.73
C ASP A 200 -23.43 6.53 -25.64
N GLY A 201 -24.47 5.77 -25.30
CA GLY A 201 -24.92 4.58 -26.05
C GLY A 201 -24.06 3.35 -25.89
N LYS A 202 -22.92 3.43 -25.13
CA LYS A 202 -22.02 2.28 -24.93
C LYS A 202 -22.30 1.55 -23.61
N SER A 203 -21.87 0.29 -23.58
CA SER A 203 -21.89 -0.56 -22.38
C SER A 203 -20.48 -0.78 -21.85
N TYR A 204 -20.34 -0.77 -20.54
CA TYR A 204 -19.09 -0.85 -19.83
C TYR A 204 -19.11 -1.93 -18.75
N ASP A 205 -18.09 -2.76 -18.74
CA ASP A 205 -17.80 -3.57 -17.56
C ASP A 205 -17.18 -2.67 -16.48
N ILE A 206 -17.62 -2.84 -15.25
CA ILE A 206 -17.13 -2.06 -14.12
C ILE A 206 -16.01 -2.81 -13.41
N TYR A 207 -14.95 -2.09 -13.13
CA TYR A 207 -13.77 -2.58 -12.41
C TYR A 207 -13.65 -1.87 -11.07
N SER A 208 -13.09 -2.57 -10.08
CA SER A 208 -12.78 -2.01 -8.76
C SER A 208 -11.31 -2.16 -8.46
N LYS A 209 -10.75 -1.22 -7.69
CA LYS A 209 -9.33 -1.20 -7.31
C LYS A 209 -9.13 -0.54 -5.96
N ALA A 210 -8.36 -1.16 -5.06
CA ALA A 210 -7.88 -0.54 -3.83
C ALA A 210 -6.42 -0.11 -4.00
N GLY A 211 -6.16 1.19 -3.88
CA GLY A 211 -4.80 1.75 -3.95
C GLY A 211 -4.01 1.27 -5.17
N CYS A 212 -2.90 0.59 -4.92
CA CYS A 212 -1.97 0.05 -5.93
C CYS A 212 -2.31 -1.36 -6.42
N ALA A 213 -3.31 -2.05 -5.85
CA ALA A 213 -3.71 -3.40 -6.30
C ALA A 213 -4.16 -3.38 -7.76
N ASP A 214 -4.19 -4.53 -8.42
CA ASP A 214 -4.71 -4.65 -9.78
C ASP A 214 -6.22 -4.40 -9.82
N ALA A 215 -6.69 -3.87 -10.93
CA ALA A 215 -8.12 -3.67 -11.14
C ALA A 215 -8.82 -5.03 -11.35
N THR A 216 -9.89 -5.26 -10.61
CA THR A 216 -10.68 -6.49 -10.65
C THR A 216 -12.08 -6.22 -11.23
N LYS A 217 -12.53 -7.06 -12.17
CA LYS A 217 -13.87 -6.97 -12.74
C LYS A 217 -14.92 -7.27 -11.69
N THR A 218 -15.94 -6.40 -11.56
CA THR A 218 -16.96 -6.51 -10.50
C THR A 218 -18.12 -7.43 -10.86
N GLY A 219 -18.25 -7.85 -12.13
CA GLY A 219 -19.43 -8.56 -12.61
C GLY A 219 -20.63 -7.66 -12.93
N VAL A 220 -20.49 -6.36 -12.77
CA VAL A 220 -21.51 -5.36 -13.17
C VAL A 220 -21.20 -4.83 -14.56
N ASN A 221 -22.21 -4.79 -15.42
CA ASN A 221 -22.19 -4.15 -16.73
C ASN A 221 -23.17 -2.98 -16.74
N VAL A 222 -22.74 -1.82 -17.21
CA VAL A 222 -23.53 -0.58 -17.22
C VAL A 222 -23.66 -0.06 -18.63
N LYS A 223 -24.89 0.09 -19.12
CA LYS A 223 -25.19 0.84 -20.34
C LYS A 223 -25.42 2.30 -19.99
N TYR A 224 -24.65 3.19 -20.58
CA TYR A 224 -24.70 4.62 -20.28
C TYR A 224 -25.43 5.41 -21.39
N SER A 225 -26.36 6.27 -20.99
CA SER A 225 -27.07 7.22 -21.86
C SER A 225 -26.87 8.63 -21.29
N GLY A 226 -26.10 9.44 -21.99
CA GLY A 226 -25.69 10.77 -21.47
C GLY A 226 -26.03 11.93 -22.38
N SER A 227 -26.35 11.72 -23.65
CA SER A 227 -26.43 12.82 -24.61
C SER A 227 -27.83 13.22 -25.05
N SER A 228 -27.94 14.52 -25.37
CA SER A 228 -29.17 15.22 -25.71
C SER A 228 -29.52 15.17 -27.20
N PHE A 229 -28.99 14.24 -27.95
CA PHE A 229 -29.11 14.30 -29.42
C PHE A 229 -30.50 13.96 -30.01
N VAL A 230 -31.48 13.60 -29.17
CA VAL A 230 -32.83 13.27 -29.70
C VAL A 230 -33.70 14.50 -29.98
N ALA A 231 -33.31 15.69 -29.49
CA ALA A 231 -34.16 16.89 -29.66
C ALA A 231 -34.02 17.60 -31.03
N PHE A 232 -32.91 17.39 -31.75
CA PHE A 232 -32.70 18.12 -33.02
C PHE A 232 -33.35 17.47 -34.24
N SER A 233 -33.59 16.16 -34.25
CA SER A 233 -34.15 15.51 -35.42
C SER A 233 -35.66 15.81 -35.65
N LYS A 234 -36.41 16.07 -34.59
CA LYS A 234 -37.85 16.43 -34.73
C LYS A 234 -38.06 17.86 -35.20
N TYR A 235 -37.22 18.79 -34.85
CA TYR A 235 -37.32 20.17 -35.31
C TYR A 235 -36.71 20.38 -36.71
N ALA A 236 -35.68 19.63 -37.08
CA ALA A 236 -35.09 19.70 -38.41
C ALA A 236 -36.07 19.22 -39.50
N MET A 237 -36.92 18.23 -39.21
CA MET A 237 -37.96 17.79 -40.19
C MET A 237 -39.08 18.81 -40.33
N ILE A 238 -39.43 19.58 -39.33
CA ILE A 238 -40.50 20.60 -39.39
C ILE A 238 -40.03 21.81 -40.21
N VAL A 239 -38.77 22.20 -40.09
CA VAL A 239 -38.21 23.34 -40.84
C VAL A 239 -38.05 22.97 -42.34
N ALA A 240 -37.66 21.74 -42.69
CA ALA A 240 -37.54 21.31 -44.07
C ALA A 240 -38.91 21.22 -44.79
N ALA A 241 -40.01 20.95 -44.06
CA ALA A 241 -41.36 20.93 -44.63
C ALA A 241 -41.93 22.33 -44.87
N LEU A 242 -41.43 23.38 -44.26
CA LEU A 242 -41.92 24.76 -44.44
C LEU A 242 -41.26 25.51 -45.61
N PHE A 243 -40.23 24.95 -46.24
CA PHE A 243 -39.58 25.55 -47.41
C PHE A 243 -39.96 24.88 -48.75
N LEU A 244 -40.93 23.94 -48.74
CA LEU A 244 -41.39 23.23 -49.94
C LEU A 244 -42.81 23.61 -50.36
N PHE A 245 -43.36 24.73 -49.88
CA PHE A 245 -44.63 25.33 -50.36
C PHE A 245 -44.44 26.77 -50.73
#